data_c3cc9d58941724ee7d6722a1e4bd37d5
#
_entry.id   c3cc9d58941724ee7d6722a1e4bd37d5
#
_cell.length_a   1.000
_cell.length_b   1.000
_cell.length_c   1.000
_cell.angle_alpha   90.00
_cell.angle_beta   90.00
_cell.angle_gamma   90.00
#
_symmetry.space_group_name_H-M   'P 1'
#
loop_
_entity.id
_entity.type
_entity.pdbx_description
1 polymer ?
#
loop_
_entity_poly.entity_id
_entity_poly.type
_entity_poly.pdbx_seq_one_letter_code
_entity_poly.pdbx_strand_id
1 'polypeptide(L)'
;MSWTTQAYRMVACAVLAVLAGCAAPPAGQRAGLDRIEHVIVIYAENRSFDNLYGLFPGANGIANATPAQYTQLDHDGKALPHLPPVWKGATSAADPAFPADLANRPYRIDAPPINLPLSVKTRDLIHAFYRNQEQIDGGRNDRFAEASDAGALVMGHYDGSQLPMWKWAQEYTLADNFFMGAFGGSYLNHVWMICACTPVDRNAPANLRAKLDDRGWLARAPASPGSVLQGPPQFVQSGLLTPDGYSVNTTQPPYQPSIVPPAAGGDPRLTDPAKYTLPPQTLTTIGDTLSAKGVSWAWYSGAWDAAIQDGMQPPQAKRVVINYREPGGRNFITHHQPFNYFARFAPGTRDRAEHLKDESDFVAGIERGALPQVVFYKPQGSLNEHPGYADVQSGDEHIANLIAKIKASPLWASTAVIVTYDENGGFWDHVAPPKGDRWGPGTRIPTMIISPYAKRHHIDHTQYDTTSILKFITRRFDLAPLPGVRASAGDLTAAFDFAQ
;
A
#
# COMPACT_ATOMS: atom_id res chain seq x y z
N MET A 1 -70.54 -42.82 -16.56
CA MET A 1 -71.13 -41.78 -15.66
C MET A 1 -70.34 -41.79 -14.38
N SER A 2 -69.47 -40.83 -14.15
CA SER A 2 -69.07 -40.28 -12.87
C SER A 2 -67.91 -39.36 -13.10
N TRP A 3 -68.13 -38.12 -12.83
CA TRP A 3 -67.22 -37.00 -12.90
C TRP A 3 -66.43 -36.91 -11.58
N THR A 4 -65.10 -36.86 -11.62
CA THR A 4 -64.29 -36.48 -10.46
C THR A 4 -63.47 -35.26 -10.81
N THR A 5 -63.82 -34.15 -10.21
CA THR A 5 -63.20 -32.85 -10.24
C THR A 5 -61.82 -32.88 -9.48
N GLN A 6 -60.75 -32.59 -10.18
CA GLN A 6 -59.43 -32.34 -9.56
C GLN A 6 -59.28 -30.84 -9.27
N ALA A 7 -59.16 -30.50 -8.01
CA ALA A 7 -58.89 -29.17 -7.53
C ALA A 7 -57.38 -28.85 -7.59
N TYR A 8 -56.94 -27.87 -8.41
CA TYR A 8 -55.61 -27.33 -8.41
C TYR A 8 -55.44 -26.38 -7.19
N ARG A 9 -54.55 -26.71 -6.29
CA ARG A 9 -54.05 -25.81 -5.26
C ARG A 9 -52.91 -25.00 -5.87
N MET A 10 -53.14 -23.69 -6.09
CA MET A 10 -52.06 -22.73 -6.36
C MET A 10 -51.32 -22.43 -5.04
N VAL A 11 -50.02 -22.78 -5.01
CA VAL A 11 -49.10 -22.30 -3.98
C VAL A 11 -48.53 -20.97 -4.45
N ALA A 12 -48.96 -19.91 -3.83
CA ALA A 12 -48.36 -18.58 -4.04
C ALA A 12 -47.03 -18.50 -3.26
N CYS A 13 -45.89 -18.58 -3.95
CA CYS A 13 -44.59 -18.25 -3.38
C CYS A 13 -44.48 -16.72 -3.26
N ALA A 14 -44.61 -16.20 -2.05
CA ALA A 14 -44.28 -14.83 -1.75
C ALA A 14 -42.74 -14.69 -1.73
N VAL A 15 -42.16 -14.07 -2.76
CA VAL A 15 -40.76 -13.66 -2.77
C VAL A 15 -40.64 -12.41 -1.92
N LEU A 16 -40.14 -12.54 -0.70
CA LEU A 16 -39.68 -11.41 0.11
C LEU A 16 -38.36 -10.91 -0.47
N ALA A 17 -38.43 -9.83 -1.23
CA ALA A 17 -37.26 -9.03 -1.60
C ALA A 17 -36.77 -8.30 -0.34
N VAL A 18 -35.70 -8.81 0.28
CA VAL A 18 -34.97 -8.08 1.32
C VAL A 18 -34.19 -6.96 0.62
N LEU A 19 -34.79 -5.78 0.56
CA LEU A 19 -34.08 -4.54 0.27
C LEU A 19 -33.12 -4.28 1.43
N ALA A 20 -31.86 -4.65 1.26
CA ALA A 20 -30.77 -4.17 2.11
C ALA A 20 -30.65 -2.66 1.86
N GLY A 21 -31.47 -1.90 2.55
CA GLY A 21 -31.37 -0.45 2.59
C GLY A 21 -30.03 -0.10 3.24
N CYS A 22 -29.12 0.57 2.51
CA CYS A 22 -28.04 1.30 3.13
C CYS A 22 -28.67 2.30 4.11
N ALA A 23 -28.69 1.97 5.39
CA ALA A 23 -29.17 2.87 6.41
C ALA A 23 -28.33 4.14 6.37
N ALA A 24 -28.93 5.29 6.10
CA ALA A 24 -28.26 6.57 6.23
C ALA A 24 -27.77 6.69 7.69
N PRO A 25 -26.52 7.11 7.92
CA PRO A 25 -25.98 7.26 9.28
C PRO A 25 -26.81 8.25 10.08
N PRO A 26 -26.88 8.10 11.41
CA PRO A 26 -27.63 9.00 12.28
C PRO A 26 -27.15 10.45 12.08
N ALA A 27 -28.08 11.39 12.03
CA ALA A 27 -27.86 12.82 11.73
C ALA A 27 -26.76 13.47 12.60
N GLY A 28 -26.56 13.04 13.85
CA GLY A 28 -25.53 13.54 14.75
C GLY A 28 -24.08 13.21 14.33
N GLN A 29 -23.86 12.07 13.64
CA GLN A 29 -22.53 11.71 13.11
C GLN A 29 -22.17 12.50 11.83
N ARG A 30 -23.16 12.90 11.02
CA ARG A 30 -22.91 13.81 9.87
C ARG A 30 -22.49 15.19 10.36
N ALA A 31 -23.17 15.75 11.35
CA ALA A 31 -22.84 17.07 11.90
C ALA A 31 -21.41 17.15 12.46
N GLY A 32 -20.86 16.03 12.97
CA GLY A 32 -19.46 15.98 13.44
C GLY A 32 -18.42 15.96 12.31
N LEU A 33 -18.66 15.16 11.24
CA LEU A 33 -17.74 15.06 10.12
C LEU A 33 -17.58 16.38 9.36
N ASP A 34 -18.60 17.23 9.32
CA ASP A 34 -18.58 18.53 8.65
C ASP A 34 -17.56 19.50 9.28
N ARG A 35 -17.11 19.25 10.52
CA ARG A 35 -16.02 19.99 11.17
C ARG A 35 -14.63 19.70 10.58
N ILE A 36 -14.47 18.58 9.82
CA ILE A 36 -13.23 18.25 9.13
C ILE A 36 -13.27 18.88 7.73
N GLU A 37 -12.63 20.02 7.55
CA GLU A 37 -12.54 20.71 6.27
C GLU A 37 -11.39 20.18 5.41
N HIS A 38 -10.33 19.66 6.06
CA HIS A 38 -9.14 19.14 5.39
C HIS A 38 -8.88 17.68 5.77
N VAL A 39 -8.74 16.82 4.77
CA VAL A 39 -8.27 15.42 4.93
C VAL A 39 -6.90 15.31 4.27
N ILE A 40 -5.87 15.01 5.07
CA ILE A 40 -4.49 14.84 4.61
C ILE A 40 -4.10 13.39 4.79
N VAL A 41 -3.83 12.69 3.69
CA VAL A 41 -3.34 11.29 3.68
C VAL A 41 -1.84 11.31 3.42
N ILE A 42 -1.04 10.84 4.38
CA ILE A 42 0.41 10.65 4.25
C ILE A 42 0.67 9.16 4.02
N TYR A 43 1.33 8.83 2.92
CA TYR A 43 1.48 7.47 2.42
C TYR A 43 2.94 7.03 2.48
N ALA A 44 3.33 6.37 3.60
CA ALA A 44 4.66 5.78 3.83
C ALA A 44 4.83 4.46 3.07
N GLU A 45 5.96 3.77 3.19
CA GLU A 45 6.26 2.60 2.38
C GLU A 45 6.76 1.39 3.18
N ASN A 46 6.19 0.26 2.78
CA ASN A 46 6.74 -1.09 2.87
C ASN A 46 7.00 -1.60 4.29
N ARG A 47 6.00 -1.46 5.17
CA ARG A 47 6.08 -2.05 6.51
C ARG A 47 4.79 -2.75 6.92
N SER A 48 4.87 -4.02 7.36
CA SER A 48 3.74 -4.64 8.04
C SER A 48 3.53 -4.03 9.43
N PHE A 49 2.35 -4.23 10.00
CA PHE A 49 2.07 -3.76 11.35
C PHE A 49 3.05 -4.38 12.36
N ASP A 50 3.25 -5.68 12.32
CA ASP A 50 4.16 -6.36 13.24
C ASP A 50 5.63 -5.94 13.06
N ASN A 51 6.05 -5.52 11.87
CA ASN A 51 7.43 -5.08 11.62
C ASN A 51 7.81 -3.82 12.41
N LEU A 52 6.90 -2.83 12.54
CA LEU A 52 7.19 -1.57 13.24
C LEU A 52 6.37 -1.36 14.52
N TYR A 53 5.12 -1.78 14.55
CA TYR A 53 4.18 -1.55 15.66
C TYR A 53 3.80 -2.84 16.39
N GLY A 54 4.41 -3.97 16.06
CA GLY A 54 4.14 -5.27 16.70
C GLY A 54 4.43 -5.32 18.19
N LEU A 55 5.21 -4.39 18.73
CA LEU A 55 5.49 -4.23 20.16
C LEU A 55 4.71 -3.06 20.80
N PHE A 56 3.77 -2.42 20.08
CA PHE A 56 3.02 -1.29 20.61
C PHE A 56 2.10 -1.71 21.76
N PRO A 57 2.18 -1.05 22.95
CA PRO A 57 1.41 -1.46 24.11
C PRO A 57 -0.11 -1.42 23.88
N GLY A 58 -0.79 -2.52 24.16
CA GLY A 58 -2.24 -2.65 24.01
C GLY A 58 -2.74 -2.98 22.61
N ALA A 59 -1.89 -2.90 21.59
CA ALA A 59 -2.25 -3.33 20.23
C ALA A 59 -2.24 -4.86 20.11
N ASN A 60 -2.98 -5.38 19.14
CA ASN A 60 -2.87 -6.79 18.72
C ASN A 60 -1.55 -7.00 17.97
N GLY A 61 -0.46 -7.14 18.72
CA GLY A 61 0.91 -7.25 18.21
C GLY A 61 1.51 -8.64 18.40
N ILE A 62 2.82 -8.72 18.22
CA ILE A 62 3.59 -9.98 18.22
C ILE A 62 3.42 -10.80 19.51
N ALA A 63 3.19 -10.15 20.65
CA ALA A 63 2.94 -10.86 21.92
C ALA A 63 1.66 -11.73 21.88
N ASN A 64 0.75 -11.45 20.98
CA ASN A 64 -0.48 -12.22 20.78
C ASN A 64 -0.32 -13.35 19.75
N ALA A 65 0.80 -13.37 19.01
CA ALA A 65 1.06 -14.38 18.00
C ALA A 65 1.36 -15.76 18.64
N THR A 66 0.69 -16.78 18.15
CA THR A 66 0.89 -18.17 18.58
C THR A 66 1.89 -18.90 17.69
N PRO A 67 2.50 -20.01 18.16
CA PRO A 67 3.37 -20.84 17.33
C PRO A 67 2.72 -21.26 16.00
N ALA A 68 1.42 -21.54 15.99
CA ALA A 68 0.69 -21.90 14.77
C ALA A 68 0.62 -20.76 13.74
N GLN A 69 0.70 -19.52 14.17
CA GLN A 69 0.65 -18.34 13.29
C GLN A 69 2.02 -17.91 12.77
N TYR A 70 3.11 -18.15 13.54
CA TYR A 70 4.44 -17.68 13.12
C TYR A 70 5.36 -18.77 12.56
N THR A 71 5.06 -20.06 12.75
CA THR A 71 5.89 -21.14 12.21
C THR A 71 5.88 -21.14 10.70
N GLN A 72 7.01 -20.87 10.07
CA GLN A 72 7.16 -20.85 8.63
C GLN A 72 7.40 -22.25 8.06
N LEU A 73 6.86 -22.51 6.87
CA LEU A 73 6.94 -23.77 6.17
C LEU A 73 7.97 -23.72 5.03
N ASP A 74 8.50 -24.88 4.66
CA ASP A 74 9.28 -25.08 3.43
C ASP A 74 8.38 -25.43 2.23
N HIS A 75 8.95 -25.58 1.05
CA HIS A 75 8.27 -25.96 -0.19
C HIS A 75 7.43 -27.22 -0.08
N ASP A 76 7.89 -28.20 0.70
CA ASP A 76 7.18 -29.48 0.92
C ASP A 76 6.04 -29.38 1.96
N GLY A 77 5.79 -28.19 2.49
CA GLY A 77 4.75 -27.94 3.49
C GLY A 77 5.12 -28.35 4.91
N LYS A 78 6.38 -28.76 5.18
CA LYS A 78 6.85 -29.04 6.53
C LYS A 78 7.37 -27.80 7.20
N ALA A 79 7.27 -27.74 8.52
CA ALA A 79 7.85 -26.68 9.32
C ALA A 79 9.37 -26.63 9.11
N LEU A 80 9.91 -25.43 8.87
CA LEU A 80 11.34 -25.20 8.80
C LEU A 80 11.99 -25.45 10.17
N PRO A 81 13.12 -26.14 10.24
CA PRO A 81 13.84 -26.37 11.50
C PRO A 81 14.40 -25.06 12.08
N HIS A 82 14.73 -24.11 11.24
CA HIS A 82 15.13 -22.73 11.51
C HIS A 82 14.77 -21.88 10.30
N LEU A 83 14.77 -20.55 10.42
CA LEU A 83 14.59 -19.67 9.26
C LEU A 83 15.77 -19.81 8.28
N PRO A 84 15.53 -19.64 6.96
CA PRO A 84 16.63 -19.62 5.99
C PRO A 84 17.56 -18.43 6.27
N PRO A 85 18.83 -18.46 5.85
CA PRO A 85 19.70 -17.30 5.93
C PRO A 85 19.06 -16.06 5.30
N VAL A 86 19.39 -14.87 5.79
CA VAL A 86 19.11 -13.63 5.04
C VAL A 86 20.01 -13.63 3.81
N TRP A 87 19.40 -13.65 2.60
CA TRP A 87 20.13 -13.76 1.35
C TRP A 87 20.66 -12.39 0.87
N LYS A 88 21.86 -12.34 0.29
CA LYS A 88 22.37 -11.16 -0.41
C LYS A 88 21.80 -11.03 -1.81
N GLY A 89 20.87 -10.09 -2.00
CA GLY A 89 20.21 -9.89 -3.29
C GLY A 89 19.48 -11.16 -3.75
N ALA A 90 19.44 -11.40 -5.04
CA ALA A 90 18.83 -12.60 -5.64
C ALA A 90 19.78 -13.82 -5.67
N THR A 91 20.77 -13.89 -4.79
CA THR A 91 21.75 -14.98 -4.70
C THR A 91 21.49 -15.87 -3.50
N SER A 92 22.06 -17.08 -3.47
CA SER A 92 22.08 -17.97 -2.30
C SER A 92 23.25 -17.70 -1.34
N ALA A 93 23.93 -16.55 -1.46
CA ALA A 93 24.94 -16.14 -0.50
C ALA A 93 24.28 -15.50 0.72
N ALA A 94 24.62 -15.99 1.92
CA ALA A 94 24.11 -15.44 3.16
C ALA A 94 24.70 -14.05 3.44
N ASP A 95 23.89 -13.17 4.02
CA ASP A 95 24.33 -11.87 4.54
C ASP A 95 24.99 -12.08 5.91
N PRO A 96 26.30 -11.78 6.07
CA PRO A 96 27.02 -12.00 7.34
C PRO A 96 26.56 -11.07 8.48
N ALA A 97 25.73 -10.06 8.22
CA ALA A 97 25.15 -9.23 9.27
C ALA A 97 24.07 -9.97 10.08
N PHE A 98 23.61 -11.15 9.60
CA PHE A 98 22.57 -11.94 10.23
C PHE A 98 23.07 -13.36 10.53
N PRO A 99 22.68 -13.96 11.68
CA PRO A 99 22.88 -15.39 11.90
C PRO A 99 22.21 -16.24 10.81
N ALA A 100 22.86 -17.33 10.43
CA ALA A 100 22.37 -18.19 9.35
C ALA A 100 21.26 -19.16 9.77
N ASP A 101 21.02 -19.31 11.08
CA ASP A 101 20.16 -20.31 11.70
C ASP A 101 19.19 -19.71 12.73
N LEU A 102 18.65 -18.53 12.45
CA LEU A 102 17.65 -17.90 13.31
C LEU A 102 16.47 -18.84 13.55
N ALA A 103 15.99 -18.90 14.79
CA ALA A 103 14.85 -19.73 15.15
C ALA A 103 13.62 -19.41 14.27
N ASN A 104 12.82 -20.42 13.93
CA ASN A 104 11.61 -20.27 13.10
C ASN A 104 10.49 -19.55 13.87
N ARG A 105 10.67 -18.25 14.07
CA ARG A 105 9.77 -17.31 14.75
C ARG A 105 10.18 -15.86 14.49
N PRO A 106 9.32 -14.86 14.81
CA PRO A 106 9.69 -13.43 14.76
C PRO A 106 10.91 -13.14 15.66
N TYR A 107 11.76 -12.20 15.20
CA TYR A 107 12.97 -11.79 15.94
C TYR A 107 13.22 -10.29 15.78
N ARG A 108 13.90 -9.69 16.76
CA ARG A 108 14.26 -8.27 16.72
C ARG A 108 15.51 -8.04 15.87
N ILE A 109 15.40 -7.11 14.90
CA ILE A 109 16.52 -6.68 14.04
C ILE A 109 17.47 -5.77 14.82
N ASP A 110 16.93 -4.90 15.67
CA ASP A 110 17.63 -3.86 16.44
C ASP A 110 18.13 -4.33 17.80
N ALA A 111 18.08 -5.63 18.08
CA ALA A 111 18.54 -6.24 19.34
C ALA A 111 19.55 -7.37 19.07
N PRO A 112 20.30 -7.84 20.12
CA PRO A 112 21.17 -9.00 20.00
C PRO A 112 20.43 -10.24 19.44
N PRO A 113 21.07 -11.05 18.58
CA PRO A 113 22.48 -10.96 18.18
C PRO A 113 22.77 -10.03 17.00
N ILE A 114 21.76 -9.41 16.38
CA ILE A 114 21.89 -8.66 15.13
C ILE A 114 22.32 -7.21 15.39
N ASN A 115 21.59 -6.47 16.23
CA ASN A 115 21.89 -5.09 16.64
C ASN A 115 21.97 -4.08 15.47
N LEU A 116 21.13 -4.20 14.44
CA LEU A 116 21.03 -3.20 13.37
C LEU A 116 20.03 -2.11 13.79
N PRO A 117 20.48 -0.87 14.03
CA PRO A 117 19.60 0.21 14.45
C PRO A 117 18.66 0.66 13.32
N LEU A 118 17.58 1.34 13.68
CA LEU A 118 16.55 1.88 12.77
C LEU A 118 17.10 2.83 11.69
N SER A 119 18.26 3.44 11.92
CA SER A 119 18.99 4.30 10.97
C SER A 119 19.80 3.53 9.91
N VAL A 120 19.84 2.19 9.98
CA VAL A 120 20.54 1.36 9.01
C VAL A 120 19.55 0.78 8.00
N LYS A 121 19.82 1.00 6.73
CA LYS A 121 19.04 0.41 5.63
C LYS A 121 19.23 -1.09 5.60
N THR A 122 18.13 -1.84 5.69
CA THR A 122 18.13 -3.26 5.34
C THR A 122 17.98 -3.42 3.83
N ARG A 123 18.22 -4.63 3.31
CA ARG A 123 17.90 -4.92 1.91
C ARG A 123 16.40 -4.83 1.68
N ASP A 124 16.03 -4.60 0.43
CA ASP A 124 14.67 -4.74 -0.08
C ASP A 124 14.23 -6.22 -0.09
N LEU A 125 12.96 -6.50 0.18
CA LEU A 125 12.34 -7.81 0.10
C LEU A 125 11.37 -7.84 -1.08
N ILE A 126 11.19 -9.00 -1.70
CA ILE A 126 10.17 -9.12 -2.76
C ILE A 126 8.76 -8.93 -2.19
N HIS A 127 8.01 -8.01 -2.79
CA HIS A 127 6.62 -7.65 -2.45
C HIS A 127 5.80 -7.57 -3.73
N ALA A 128 5.59 -8.70 -4.40
CA ALA A 128 4.88 -8.83 -5.66
C ALA A 128 3.54 -9.54 -5.48
N PHE A 129 2.58 -9.29 -6.38
CA PHE A 129 1.18 -9.71 -6.27
C PHE A 129 0.98 -11.19 -5.93
N TYR A 130 1.51 -12.09 -6.74
CA TYR A 130 1.37 -13.53 -6.49
C TYR A 130 2.22 -14.03 -5.34
N ARG A 131 3.37 -13.37 -5.08
CA ARG A 131 4.24 -13.70 -3.94
C ARG A 131 3.52 -13.44 -2.62
N ASN A 132 2.84 -12.30 -2.51
CA ASN A 132 2.11 -11.97 -1.30
C ASN A 132 0.91 -12.91 -1.08
N GLN A 133 0.22 -13.34 -2.13
CA GLN A 133 -0.83 -14.36 -2.01
C GLN A 133 -0.27 -15.71 -1.50
N GLU A 134 0.88 -16.15 -2.02
CA GLU A 134 1.57 -17.36 -1.56
C GLU A 134 2.04 -17.20 -0.10
N GLN A 135 2.59 -16.03 0.29
CA GLN A 135 2.98 -15.70 1.65
C GLN A 135 1.82 -15.83 2.64
N ILE A 136 0.67 -15.26 2.29
CA ILE A 136 -0.56 -15.28 3.10
C ILE A 136 -1.16 -16.69 3.18
N ASP A 137 -1.06 -17.49 2.13
CA ASP A 137 -1.54 -18.87 2.04
C ASP A 137 -2.95 -19.07 2.62
N GLY A 138 -3.90 -18.31 2.10
CA GLY A 138 -5.29 -18.36 2.53
C GLY A 138 -5.56 -17.87 3.95
N GLY A 139 -4.63 -17.11 4.54
CA GLY A 139 -4.70 -16.51 5.89
C GLY A 139 -3.88 -17.27 6.94
N ARG A 140 -3.09 -18.27 6.55
CA ARG A 140 -2.19 -18.96 7.51
C ARG A 140 -0.93 -18.16 7.81
N ASN A 141 -0.49 -17.31 6.88
CA ASN A 141 0.71 -16.48 6.98
C ASN A 141 2.00 -17.29 7.22
N ASP A 142 2.04 -18.53 6.76
CA ASP A 142 3.06 -19.53 7.05
C ASP A 142 4.09 -19.73 5.93
N ARG A 143 3.99 -18.94 4.81
CA ARG A 143 4.89 -19.08 3.66
C ARG A 143 5.67 -17.79 3.33
N PHE A 144 5.81 -16.88 4.29
CA PHE A 144 6.57 -15.65 4.06
C PHE A 144 8.05 -15.94 3.75
N ALA A 145 8.68 -16.83 4.53
CA ALA A 145 10.07 -17.22 4.29
C ALA A 145 10.22 -18.03 2.98
N GLU A 146 9.25 -18.89 2.67
CA GLU A 146 9.24 -19.77 1.50
C GLU A 146 9.06 -18.98 0.19
N ALA A 147 8.18 -18.00 0.17
CA ALA A 147 7.89 -17.20 -1.00
C ALA A 147 8.77 -15.95 -1.14
N SER A 148 9.77 -15.73 -0.28
CA SER A 148 10.63 -14.53 -0.29
C SER A 148 11.98 -14.79 -0.99
N ASP A 149 12.60 -13.70 -1.45
CA ASP A 149 14.01 -13.66 -1.89
C ASP A 149 14.96 -13.21 -0.77
N ALA A 150 14.42 -12.83 0.40
CA ALA A 150 15.17 -12.25 1.51
C ALA A 150 15.39 -13.22 2.69
N GLY A 151 14.86 -14.44 2.62
CA GLY A 151 15.00 -15.45 3.68
C GLY A 151 14.43 -14.96 5.01
N ALA A 152 15.18 -15.14 6.09
CA ALA A 152 14.76 -14.81 7.46
C ALA A 152 14.29 -13.36 7.64
N LEU A 153 14.76 -12.41 6.82
CA LEU A 153 14.45 -10.99 7.02
C LEU A 153 12.93 -10.70 7.06
N VAL A 154 12.14 -11.55 6.42
CA VAL A 154 10.66 -11.43 6.42
C VAL A 154 10.05 -11.49 7.82
N MET A 155 10.70 -12.18 8.78
CA MET A 155 10.23 -12.35 10.15
C MET A 155 10.82 -11.32 11.12
N GLY A 156 11.61 -10.39 10.61
CA GLY A 156 12.27 -9.35 11.39
C GLY A 156 11.32 -8.22 11.80
N HIS A 157 11.47 -7.72 13.02
CA HIS A 157 10.74 -6.55 13.52
C HIS A 157 11.65 -5.64 14.35
N TYR A 158 11.19 -4.44 14.61
CA TYR A 158 11.89 -3.42 15.39
C TYR A 158 11.13 -3.05 16.67
N ASP A 159 11.84 -2.48 17.63
CA ASP A 159 11.24 -1.71 18.71
C ASP A 159 11.11 -0.25 18.27
N GLY A 160 9.93 0.12 17.82
CA GLY A 160 9.64 1.47 17.36
C GLY A 160 9.44 2.51 18.48
N SER A 161 9.58 2.14 19.77
CA SER A 161 9.23 3.00 20.91
C SER A 161 9.99 4.33 20.98
N GLN A 162 11.15 4.43 20.32
CA GLN A 162 11.94 5.66 20.24
C GLN A 162 11.58 6.53 19.02
N LEU A 163 10.79 6.01 18.07
CA LEU A 163 10.40 6.74 16.88
C LEU A 163 9.42 7.88 17.20
N PRO A 164 9.56 9.06 16.59
CA PRO A 164 8.61 10.16 16.76
C PRO A 164 7.16 9.80 16.39
N MET A 165 6.94 8.99 15.33
CA MET A 165 5.60 8.55 14.94
C MET A 165 4.94 7.65 15.99
N TRP A 166 5.73 6.86 16.74
CA TRP A 166 5.20 6.09 17.87
C TRP A 166 4.55 6.97 18.94
N LYS A 167 5.13 8.16 19.20
CA LYS A 167 4.56 9.13 20.14
C LYS A 167 3.25 9.71 19.62
N TRP A 168 3.14 9.96 18.31
CA TRP A 168 1.88 10.37 17.68
C TRP A 168 0.81 9.27 17.80
N ALA A 169 1.19 8.01 17.59
CA ALA A 169 0.29 6.87 17.78
C ALA A 169 -0.17 6.72 19.26
N GLN A 170 0.72 7.01 20.22
CA GLN A 170 0.36 7.01 21.64
C GLN A 170 -0.58 8.17 22.01
N GLU A 171 -0.43 9.34 21.40
CA GLU A 171 -1.25 10.52 21.70
C GLU A 171 -2.65 10.45 21.06
N TYR A 172 -2.76 9.85 19.89
CA TYR A 172 -4.00 9.82 19.08
C TYR A 172 -4.55 8.41 18.89
N THR A 173 -5.08 8.10 17.72
CA THR A 173 -5.62 6.77 17.41
C THR A 173 -4.67 5.98 16.52
N LEU A 174 -4.30 4.77 16.98
CA LEU A 174 -3.64 3.74 16.17
C LEU A 174 -4.69 2.69 15.77
N ALA A 175 -4.85 2.44 14.47
CA ALA A 175 -5.65 1.33 13.97
C ALA A 175 -4.76 0.08 13.85
N ASP A 176 -5.04 -0.95 14.62
CA ASP A 176 -4.26 -2.19 14.66
C ASP A 176 -4.89 -3.34 13.86
N ASN A 177 -5.94 -3.02 13.08
CA ASN A 177 -6.64 -3.97 12.21
C ASN A 177 -6.89 -3.36 10.82
N PHE A 178 -5.86 -2.71 10.28
CA PHE A 178 -5.87 -2.06 8.98
C PHE A 178 -5.03 -2.85 7.97
N PHE A 179 -5.60 -3.14 6.81
CA PHE A 179 -5.00 -4.00 5.79
C PHE A 179 -4.68 -3.24 4.49
N MET A 180 -3.60 -3.60 3.81
CA MET A 180 -3.29 -3.03 2.50
C MET A 180 -4.37 -3.37 1.49
N GLY A 181 -4.63 -2.45 0.55
CA GLY A 181 -5.78 -2.51 -0.37
C GLY A 181 -5.72 -3.66 -1.37
N ALA A 182 -4.53 -4.01 -1.84
CA ALA A 182 -4.31 -5.07 -2.81
C ALA A 182 -3.12 -5.94 -2.41
N PHE A 183 -3.12 -7.21 -2.82
CA PHE A 183 -1.95 -8.08 -2.70
C PHE A 183 -0.76 -7.49 -3.46
N GLY A 184 0.45 -7.71 -2.94
CA GLY A 184 1.69 -7.37 -3.62
C GLY A 184 2.19 -5.95 -3.32
N GLY A 185 2.80 -5.32 -4.32
CA GLY A 185 3.68 -4.20 -4.13
C GLY A 185 3.06 -2.82 -4.25
N SER A 186 3.91 -1.83 -4.04
CA SER A 186 3.59 -0.41 -3.95
C SER A 186 2.86 0.13 -5.18
N TYR A 187 3.25 -0.29 -6.40
CA TYR A 187 2.58 0.16 -7.62
C TYR A 187 1.07 -0.06 -7.57
N LEU A 188 0.63 -1.29 -7.28
CA LEU A 188 -0.79 -1.61 -7.26
C LEU A 188 -1.51 -0.92 -6.10
N ASN A 189 -0.89 -0.86 -4.93
CA ASN A 189 -1.48 -0.22 -3.75
C ASN A 189 -1.61 1.31 -3.91
N HIS A 190 -0.69 1.98 -4.61
CA HIS A 190 -0.86 3.39 -4.99
C HIS A 190 -2.06 3.58 -5.94
N VAL A 191 -2.26 2.69 -6.90
CA VAL A 191 -3.43 2.74 -7.77
C VAL A 191 -4.72 2.46 -6.99
N TRP A 192 -4.70 1.48 -6.08
CA TRP A 192 -5.83 1.19 -5.21
C TRP A 192 -6.20 2.34 -4.27
N MET A 193 -5.22 3.13 -3.82
CA MET A 193 -5.47 4.35 -3.04
C MET A 193 -6.26 5.40 -3.83
N ILE A 194 -6.15 5.45 -5.15
CA ILE A 194 -6.82 6.48 -5.94
C ILE A 194 -8.10 6.00 -6.66
N CYS A 195 -8.26 4.69 -6.89
CA CYS A 195 -9.43 4.21 -7.64
C CYS A 195 -10.09 2.94 -7.06
N ALA A 196 -9.51 2.29 -6.06
CA ALA A 196 -9.94 0.95 -5.62
C ALA A 196 -10.11 0.01 -6.83
N CYS A 197 -9.17 0.05 -7.76
CA CYS A 197 -9.24 -0.67 -9.03
C CYS A 197 -7.88 -1.16 -9.49
N THR A 198 -7.87 -2.17 -10.37
CA THR A 198 -6.64 -2.72 -10.95
C THR A 198 -6.56 -2.34 -12.43
N PRO A 199 -5.47 -1.67 -12.88
CA PRO A 199 -5.27 -1.28 -14.27
C PRO A 199 -5.25 -2.48 -15.21
N VAL A 200 -5.60 -2.28 -16.48
CA VAL A 200 -5.69 -3.37 -17.45
C VAL A 200 -5.05 -3.00 -18.78
N ASP A 201 -4.30 -3.95 -19.33
CA ASP A 201 -3.88 -4.00 -20.72
C ASP A 201 -4.03 -5.42 -21.27
N ARG A 202 -5.15 -5.67 -21.95
CA ARG A 202 -5.44 -6.99 -22.53
C ARG A 202 -4.56 -7.30 -23.76
N ASN A 203 -3.92 -6.29 -24.33
CA ASN A 203 -3.03 -6.41 -25.48
C ASN A 203 -1.56 -6.54 -25.11
N ALA A 204 -1.25 -6.53 -23.79
CA ALA A 204 0.12 -6.66 -23.31
C ALA A 204 0.80 -7.93 -23.85
N PRO A 205 2.07 -7.88 -24.23
CA PRO A 205 2.85 -9.02 -24.70
C PRO A 205 2.83 -10.21 -23.72
N ALA A 206 2.81 -11.43 -24.26
CA ALA A 206 2.74 -12.66 -23.46
C ALA A 206 3.94 -12.84 -22.50
N ASN A 207 5.11 -12.35 -22.86
CA ASN A 207 6.31 -12.39 -22.02
C ASN A 207 6.26 -11.44 -20.82
N LEU A 208 5.26 -10.58 -20.72
CA LEU A 208 5.02 -9.71 -19.55
C LEU A 208 3.96 -10.27 -18.60
N ARG A 209 3.31 -11.38 -18.96
CA ARG A 209 2.25 -12.00 -18.15
C ARG A 209 2.82 -13.08 -17.23
N ALA A 210 2.31 -13.16 -16.00
CA ALA A 210 2.70 -14.19 -15.05
C ALA A 210 2.41 -15.59 -15.58
N LYS A 211 3.28 -16.56 -15.27
CA LYS A 211 3.03 -18.00 -15.47
C LYS A 211 2.72 -18.63 -14.12
N LEU A 212 1.53 -19.23 -14.04
CA LEU A 212 1.02 -19.84 -12.83
C LEU A 212 1.00 -21.37 -12.95
N ASP A 213 1.09 -22.04 -11.81
CA ASP A 213 0.83 -23.47 -11.66
C ASP A 213 -0.68 -23.74 -11.48
N ASP A 214 -1.03 -25.02 -11.32
CA ASP A 214 -2.43 -25.47 -11.16
C ASP A 214 -3.10 -24.95 -9.88
N ARG A 215 -2.33 -24.48 -8.90
CA ARG A 215 -2.83 -23.85 -7.66
C ARG A 215 -3.10 -22.36 -7.83
N GLY A 216 -2.69 -21.77 -8.95
CA GLY A 216 -2.74 -20.34 -9.17
C GLY A 216 -1.55 -19.56 -8.58
N TRP A 217 -0.50 -20.25 -8.13
CA TRP A 217 0.74 -19.66 -7.66
C TRP A 217 1.73 -19.52 -8.82
N LEU A 218 2.79 -18.73 -8.61
CA LEU A 218 3.83 -18.61 -9.63
C LEU A 218 4.49 -19.97 -9.90
N ALA A 219 4.54 -20.37 -11.17
CA ALA A 219 5.18 -21.61 -11.58
C ALA A 219 6.68 -21.56 -11.28
N ARG A 220 7.17 -22.49 -10.46
CA ARG A 220 8.58 -22.56 -10.10
C ARG A 220 9.43 -23.01 -11.28
N ALA A 221 10.60 -22.39 -11.44
CA ALA A 221 11.57 -22.77 -12.44
C ALA A 221 12.22 -24.12 -12.07
N PRO A 222 12.62 -24.95 -13.05
CA PRO A 222 13.31 -26.22 -12.77
C PRO A 222 14.61 -26.06 -11.96
N ALA A 223 15.26 -24.88 -12.04
CA ALA A 223 16.47 -24.55 -11.30
C ALA A 223 16.19 -24.00 -9.88
N SER A 224 14.93 -23.87 -9.48
CA SER A 224 14.57 -23.43 -8.12
C SER A 224 15.08 -24.44 -7.10
N PRO A 225 15.69 -23.98 -5.97
CA PRO A 225 16.12 -24.89 -4.90
C PRO A 225 14.96 -25.74 -4.39
N GLY A 226 15.26 -26.98 -3.97
CA GLY A 226 14.28 -27.90 -3.39
C GLY A 226 13.82 -27.51 -1.98
N SER A 227 14.58 -26.64 -1.31
CA SER A 227 14.28 -26.06 0.00
C SER A 227 14.74 -24.61 0.05
N VAL A 228 14.01 -23.76 0.77
CA VAL A 228 14.38 -22.36 1.00
C VAL A 228 15.65 -22.22 1.86
N LEU A 229 16.07 -23.28 2.53
CA LEU A 229 17.35 -23.33 3.26
C LEU A 229 18.56 -23.34 2.32
N GLN A 230 18.37 -23.65 1.04
CA GLN A 230 19.41 -23.75 0.02
C GLN A 230 19.51 -22.48 -0.85
N GLY A 231 18.52 -21.61 -0.82
CA GLY A 231 18.48 -20.39 -1.60
C GLY A 231 17.07 -19.88 -1.87
N PRO A 232 16.94 -18.65 -2.37
CA PRO A 232 15.63 -18.09 -2.69
C PRO A 232 14.96 -18.83 -3.84
N PRO A 233 13.60 -18.89 -3.87
CA PRO A 233 12.85 -19.54 -4.93
C PRO A 233 13.02 -18.83 -6.26
N GLN A 234 13.08 -19.60 -7.34
CA GLN A 234 13.15 -19.12 -8.72
C GLN A 234 11.86 -19.47 -9.47
N PHE A 235 11.39 -18.57 -10.34
CA PHE A 235 10.11 -18.72 -11.05
C PHE A 235 10.32 -18.68 -12.56
N VAL A 236 9.45 -19.35 -13.30
CA VAL A 236 9.48 -19.37 -14.78
C VAL A 236 9.26 -17.96 -15.31
N GLN A 237 8.25 -17.25 -14.80
CA GLN A 237 7.92 -15.88 -15.19
C GLN A 237 7.01 -15.24 -14.14
N SER A 238 7.55 -14.27 -13.38
CA SER A 238 6.76 -13.56 -12.37
C SER A 238 5.76 -12.59 -13.00
N GLY A 239 6.09 -12.01 -14.17
CA GLY A 239 5.22 -11.12 -14.94
C GLY A 239 4.96 -9.75 -14.29
N LEU A 240 4.64 -8.78 -15.12
CA LEU A 240 4.10 -7.47 -14.71
C LEU A 240 2.57 -7.53 -14.62
N LEU A 241 1.96 -8.40 -15.44
CA LEU A 241 0.53 -8.57 -15.54
C LEU A 241 0.10 -10.00 -15.16
N THR A 242 -1.18 -10.11 -14.77
CA THR A 242 -1.85 -11.40 -14.65
C THR A 242 -1.96 -12.09 -16.02
N PRO A 243 -2.24 -13.41 -16.08
CA PRO A 243 -2.45 -14.09 -17.36
C PRO A 243 -3.54 -13.47 -18.24
N ASP A 244 -4.54 -12.83 -17.65
CA ASP A 244 -5.67 -12.19 -18.35
C ASP A 244 -5.49 -10.66 -18.52
N GLY A 245 -4.28 -10.12 -18.27
CA GLY A 245 -3.89 -8.77 -18.68
C GLY A 245 -4.13 -7.64 -17.68
N TYR A 246 -4.31 -7.93 -16.38
CA TYR A 246 -4.33 -6.88 -15.37
C TYR A 246 -2.91 -6.58 -14.88
N SER A 247 -2.56 -5.29 -14.80
CA SER A 247 -1.26 -4.83 -14.32
C SER A 247 -1.21 -4.88 -12.80
N VAL A 248 -0.41 -5.77 -12.24
CA VAL A 248 -0.37 -6.06 -10.80
C VAL A 248 1.00 -5.86 -10.16
N ASN A 249 2.06 -5.77 -10.97
CA ASN A 249 3.42 -5.44 -10.52
C ASN A 249 3.90 -4.16 -11.22
N THR A 250 4.99 -3.56 -10.73
CA THR A 250 5.49 -2.25 -11.16
C THR A 250 5.64 -2.16 -12.69
N THR A 251 4.66 -1.57 -13.32
CA THR A 251 4.64 -1.22 -14.73
C THR A 251 4.95 0.27 -14.87
N GLN A 252 5.58 0.68 -15.96
CA GLN A 252 5.95 2.07 -16.14
C GLN A 252 4.80 2.90 -16.70
N PRO A 253 4.67 4.19 -16.29
CA PRO A 253 3.67 5.09 -16.83
C PRO A 253 4.00 5.48 -18.28
N PRO A 254 2.99 5.90 -19.09
CA PRO A 254 3.19 6.33 -20.47
C PRO A 254 3.75 7.75 -20.59
N TYR A 255 3.78 8.48 -19.48
CA TYR A 255 4.22 9.87 -19.40
C TYR A 255 5.44 10.02 -18.51
N GLN A 256 6.28 11.03 -18.79
CA GLN A 256 7.36 11.35 -17.88
C GLN A 256 6.81 11.96 -16.55
N PRO A 257 7.45 11.66 -15.40
CA PRO A 257 8.66 10.85 -15.19
C PRO A 257 8.41 9.34 -15.32
N SER A 258 9.32 8.66 -15.99
CA SER A 258 9.35 7.21 -16.22
C SER A 258 10.80 6.74 -16.34
N ILE A 259 11.08 5.46 -15.99
CA ILE A 259 12.39 4.86 -16.31
C ILE A 259 12.54 4.60 -17.82
N VAL A 260 11.44 4.54 -18.56
CA VAL A 260 11.46 4.48 -20.01
C VAL A 260 11.71 5.89 -20.56
N PRO A 261 12.86 6.16 -21.19
CA PRO A 261 13.17 7.47 -21.71
C PRO A 261 12.24 7.87 -22.88
N PRO A 262 12.22 9.14 -23.26
CA PRO A 262 11.58 9.57 -24.50
C PRO A 262 12.24 8.92 -25.73
N ALA A 263 11.49 8.77 -26.82
CA ALA A 263 12.09 8.42 -28.11
C ALA A 263 13.03 9.52 -28.60
N ALA A 264 14.11 9.14 -29.28
CA ALA A 264 15.01 10.12 -29.89
C ALA A 264 14.26 11.00 -30.91
N GLY A 265 14.28 12.32 -30.73
CA GLY A 265 13.55 13.27 -31.56
C GLY A 265 12.02 13.29 -31.36
N GLY A 266 11.49 12.53 -30.39
CA GLY A 266 10.08 12.55 -29.99
C GLY A 266 9.73 13.65 -28.99
N ASP A 267 8.48 13.66 -28.55
CA ASP A 267 8.05 14.54 -27.44
C ASP A 267 8.74 14.10 -26.13
N PRO A 268 9.56 14.98 -25.52
CA PRO A 268 10.29 14.61 -24.30
C PRO A 268 9.38 14.33 -23.09
N ARG A 269 8.11 14.70 -23.13
CA ARG A 269 7.14 14.48 -22.07
C ARG A 269 6.54 13.06 -22.10
N LEU A 270 6.75 12.31 -23.20
CA LEU A 270 6.22 10.96 -23.42
C LEU A 270 7.34 9.93 -23.33
N THR A 271 6.98 8.70 -23.04
CA THR A 271 7.90 7.56 -23.12
C THR A 271 8.09 7.11 -24.57
N ASP A 272 9.17 6.38 -24.85
CA ASP A 272 9.41 5.76 -26.15
C ASP A 272 8.30 4.73 -26.47
N PRO A 273 7.49 4.94 -27.52
CA PRO A 273 6.40 4.03 -27.88
C PRO A 273 6.87 2.64 -28.34
N ALA A 274 8.18 2.48 -28.65
CA ALA A 274 8.75 1.18 -28.96
C ALA A 274 9.05 0.32 -27.72
N LYS A 275 8.92 0.91 -26.53
CA LYS A 275 9.09 0.24 -25.24
C LYS A 275 7.75 0.04 -24.55
N TYR A 276 7.59 -1.08 -23.84
CA TYR A 276 6.34 -1.32 -23.12
C TYR A 276 6.21 -0.37 -21.93
N THR A 277 5.08 0.31 -21.91
CA THR A 277 4.53 1.03 -20.74
C THR A 277 3.05 0.70 -20.66
N LEU A 278 2.45 0.91 -19.49
CA LEU A 278 1.00 0.73 -19.35
C LEU A 278 0.28 1.77 -20.22
N PRO A 279 -0.65 1.37 -21.09
CA PRO A 279 -1.48 2.33 -21.81
C PRO A 279 -2.21 3.27 -20.85
N PRO A 280 -2.43 4.54 -21.24
CA PRO A 280 -3.17 5.50 -20.41
C PRO A 280 -4.50 4.93 -19.93
N GLN A 281 -4.70 4.88 -18.61
CA GLN A 281 -5.91 4.36 -17.99
C GLN A 281 -7.03 5.38 -17.98
N THR A 282 -8.28 4.90 -18.01
CA THR A 282 -9.50 5.73 -18.02
C THR A 282 -10.50 5.37 -16.93
N LEU A 283 -10.10 4.53 -16.00
CA LEU A 283 -10.91 4.15 -14.85
C LEU A 283 -11.18 5.37 -13.96
N THR A 284 -12.37 5.43 -13.37
CA THR A 284 -12.76 6.51 -12.46
C THR A 284 -11.90 6.49 -11.20
N THR A 285 -11.36 7.64 -10.84
CA THR A 285 -10.54 7.85 -9.65
C THR A 285 -11.27 8.70 -8.60
N ILE A 286 -10.75 8.73 -7.37
CA ILE A 286 -11.23 9.65 -6.34
C ILE A 286 -11.07 11.12 -6.80
N GLY A 287 -10.06 11.44 -7.61
CA GLY A 287 -9.87 12.76 -8.20
C GLY A 287 -11.02 13.17 -9.14
N ASP A 288 -11.62 12.20 -9.85
CA ASP A 288 -12.79 12.47 -10.69
C ASP A 288 -14.00 12.82 -9.85
N THR A 289 -14.26 12.06 -8.78
CA THR A 289 -15.42 12.29 -7.91
C THR A 289 -15.29 13.57 -7.09
N LEU A 290 -14.08 13.90 -6.62
CA LEU A 290 -13.78 15.16 -5.94
C LEU A 290 -14.01 16.37 -6.86
N SER A 291 -13.44 16.33 -8.08
CA SER A 291 -13.59 17.40 -9.07
C SER A 291 -15.05 17.59 -9.50
N ALA A 292 -15.80 16.50 -9.70
CA ALA A 292 -17.22 16.55 -10.04
C ALA A 292 -18.08 17.22 -8.94
N LYS A 293 -17.65 17.14 -7.68
CA LYS A 293 -18.32 17.77 -6.53
C LYS A 293 -17.78 19.17 -6.24
N GLY A 294 -16.76 19.65 -6.95
CA GLY A 294 -16.11 20.93 -6.69
C GLY A 294 -15.25 20.96 -5.44
N VAL A 295 -14.85 19.80 -4.93
CA VAL A 295 -13.93 19.66 -3.78
C VAL A 295 -12.50 19.82 -4.28
N SER A 296 -11.75 20.75 -3.70
CA SER A 296 -10.35 20.97 -4.07
C SER A 296 -9.46 19.83 -3.58
N TRP A 297 -8.53 19.36 -4.43
CA TRP A 297 -7.64 18.27 -4.07
C TRP A 297 -6.32 18.33 -4.83
N ALA A 298 -5.27 17.68 -4.28
CA ALA A 298 -4.01 17.46 -4.98
C ALA A 298 -3.30 16.21 -4.43
N TRP A 299 -2.48 15.60 -5.30
CA TRP A 299 -1.49 14.61 -4.94
C TRP A 299 -0.10 15.25 -5.00
N TYR A 300 0.58 15.28 -3.88
CA TYR A 300 1.92 15.80 -3.73
C TYR A 300 2.93 14.66 -3.63
N SER A 301 3.97 14.69 -4.46
CA SER A 301 5.04 13.69 -4.42
C SER A 301 6.39 14.36 -4.18
N GLY A 302 7.18 13.79 -3.28
CA GLY A 302 8.55 14.25 -3.08
C GLY A 302 9.39 14.09 -4.35
N ALA A 303 10.13 15.15 -4.70
CA ALA A 303 10.99 15.24 -5.88
C ALA A 303 10.25 15.16 -7.24
N TRP A 304 8.97 15.47 -7.31
CA TRP A 304 8.17 15.39 -8.54
C TRP A 304 8.69 16.30 -9.66
N ASP A 305 8.93 17.57 -9.39
CA ASP A 305 9.39 18.55 -10.40
C ASP A 305 10.78 18.18 -10.93
N ALA A 306 11.67 17.75 -10.04
CA ALA A 306 12.99 17.28 -10.41
C ALA A 306 12.91 15.99 -11.24
N ALA A 307 11.99 15.09 -10.94
CA ALA A 307 11.79 13.87 -11.70
C ALA A 307 11.22 14.11 -13.10
N ILE A 308 10.33 15.10 -13.26
CA ILE A 308 9.86 15.53 -14.59
C ILE A 308 11.05 15.99 -15.44
N GLN A 309 11.89 16.85 -14.89
CA GLN A 309 13.09 17.36 -15.60
C GLN A 309 14.06 16.22 -15.93
N ASP A 310 14.32 15.32 -14.98
CA ASP A 310 15.17 14.14 -15.18
C ASP A 310 14.59 13.20 -16.25
N GLY A 311 13.27 12.95 -16.22
CA GLY A 311 12.57 12.11 -17.18
C GLY A 311 12.59 12.64 -18.63
N MET A 312 12.54 13.95 -18.80
CA MET A 312 12.57 14.60 -20.12
C MET A 312 13.96 14.70 -20.74
N GLN A 313 15.03 14.28 -20.06
CA GLN A 313 16.38 14.25 -20.60
C GLN A 313 16.47 13.31 -21.84
N PRO A 314 17.42 13.55 -22.75
CA PRO A 314 17.67 12.64 -23.88
C PRO A 314 17.85 11.17 -23.44
N PRO A 315 17.53 10.19 -24.31
CA PRO A 315 17.59 8.77 -23.95
C PRO A 315 18.93 8.28 -23.38
N GLN A 316 20.04 8.95 -23.77
CA GLN A 316 21.40 8.59 -23.34
C GLN A 316 21.81 9.23 -21.99
N ALA A 317 21.03 10.18 -21.50
CA ALA A 317 21.34 10.86 -20.25
C ALA A 317 21.19 9.91 -19.05
N LYS A 318 22.17 9.97 -18.14
CA LYS A 318 22.08 9.24 -16.86
C LYS A 318 20.98 9.88 -16.01
N ARG A 319 20.01 9.08 -15.56
CA ARG A 319 19.02 9.52 -14.59
C ARG A 319 19.66 9.72 -13.23
N VAL A 320 19.30 10.82 -12.56
CA VAL A 320 19.85 11.22 -11.26
C VAL A 320 18.77 11.51 -10.20
N VAL A 321 17.49 11.35 -10.57
CA VAL A 321 16.33 11.50 -9.69
C VAL A 321 15.41 10.28 -9.76
N ILE A 322 15.08 9.82 -10.97
CA ILE A 322 14.17 8.69 -11.15
C ILE A 322 14.88 7.38 -10.74
N ASN A 323 14.34 6.69 -9.73
CA ASN A 323 14.91 5.48 -9.13
C ASN A 323 16.38 5.63 -8.69
N TYR A 324 16.78 6.86 -8.34
CA TYR A 324 18.14 7.15 -7.89
C TYR A 324 18.31 6.76 -6.42
N ARG A 325 19.32 5.93 -6.11
CA ARG A 325 19.48 5.30 -4.78
C ARG A 325 20.75 5.73 -4.04
N GLU A 326 21.49 6.71 -4.57
CA GLU A 326 22.69 7.18 -3.90
C GLU A 326 22.34 8.02 -2.65
N PRO A 327 23.16 7.93 -1.61
CA PRO A 327 22.92 8.68 -0.37
C PRO A 327 22.84 10.20 -0.61
N GLY A 328 21.87 10.85 0.01
CA GLY A 328 21.66 12.30 -0.06
C GLY A 328 21.08 12.83 -1.38
N GLY A 329 20.85 11.94 -2.36
CA GLY A 329 20.20 12.28 -3.61
C GLY A 329 18.68 12.37 -3.49
N ARG A 330 18.06 13.15 -4.39
CA ARG A 330 16.61 13.08 -4.59
C ARG A 330 16.26 11.73 -5.20
N ASN A 331 15.21 11.10 -4.71
CA ASN A 331 14.77 9.80 -5.23
C ASN A 331 13.27 9.81 -5.47
N PHE A 332 12.87 9.74 -6.73
CA PHE A 332 11.48 9.60 -7.15
C PHE A 332 11.24 8.21 -7.75
N ILE A 333 10.30 7.48 -7.21
CA ILE A 333 9.85 6.21 -7.78
C ILE A 333 8.59 6.46 -8.61
N THR A 334 8.53 5.91 -9.82
CA THR A 334 7.56 6.32 -10.85
C THR A 334 6.09 6.16 -10.43
N HIS A 335 5.77 5.15 -9.61
CA HIS A 335 4.42 4.93 -9.11
C HIS A 335 4.05 5.79 -7.89
N HIS A 336 4.98 6.60 -7.35
CA HIS A 336 4.66 7.55 -6.28
C HIS A 336 3.72 8.68 -6.74
N GLN A 337 3.52 8.80 -8.07
CA GLN A 337 2.48 9.63 -8.65
C GLN A 337 1.52 8.75 -9.47
N PRO A 338 0.54 8.09 -8.82
CA PRO A 338 -0.32 7.12 -9.49
C PRO A 338 -1.20 7.72 -10.58
N PHE A 339 -1.56 8.99 -10.48
CA PHE A 339 -2.32 9.68 -11.52
C PHE A 339 -1.56 9.85 -12.84
N ASN A 340 -0.21 9.69 -12.82
CA ASN A 340 0.61 9.74 -14.04
C ASN A 340 0.33 8.56 -15.01
N TYR A 341 -0.43 7.56 -14.60
CA TYR A 341 -0.88 6.44 -15.42
C TYR A 341 -2.21 6.71 -16.15
N PHE A 342 -2.89 7.81 -15.84
CA PHE A 342 -4.25 8.08 -16.32
C PHE A 342 -4.29 9.13 -17.44
N ALA A 343 -5.12 8.89 -18.46
CA ALA A 343 -5.26 9.76 -19.64
C ALA A 343 -5.65 11.20 -19.27
N ARG A 344 -6.47 11.39 -18.26
CA ARG A 344 -6.88 12.70 -17.74
C ARG A 344 -5.70 13.59 -17.38
N PHE A 345 -4.60 12.99 -16.89
CA PHE A 345 -3.42 13.71 -16.42
C PHE A 345 -2.25 13.67 -17.43
N ALA A 346 -2.56 13.54 -18.70
CA ALA A 346 -1.56 13.62 -19.77
C ALA A 346 -0.78 14.96 -19.73
N PRO A 347 0.48 14.98 -20.21
CA PRO A 347 1.26 16.20 -20.29
C PRO A 347 0.54 17.33 -21.03
N GLY A 348 0.53 18.52 -20.45
CA GLY A 348 -0.13 19.70 -21.02
C GLY A 348 -1.61 19.85 -20.62
N THR A 349 -2.22 18.89 -19.92
CA THR A 349 -3.58 19.06 -19.41
C THR A 349 -3.62 20.00 -18.21
N ARG A 350 -4.74 20.69 -18.03
CA ARG A 350 -5.01 21.52 -16.86
C ARG A 350 -5.02 20.68 -15.59
N ASP A 351 -5.65 19.53 -15.61
CA ASP A 351 -5.77 18.64 -14.46
C ASP A 351 -4.40 18.17 -13.93
N ARG A 352 -3.44 17.87 -14.85
CA ARG A 352 -2.07 17.57 -14.44
C ARG A 352 -1.43 18.73 -13.70
N ALA A 353 -1.53 19.94 -14.24
CA ALA A 353 -0.92 21.14 -13.65
C ALA A 353 -1.57 21.54 -12.32
N GLU A 354 -2.88 21.30 -12.17
CA GLU A 354 -3.64 21.69 -10.99
C GLU A 354 -3.49 20.68 -9.83
N HIS A 355 -3.41 19.39 -10.13
CA HIS A 355 -3.54 18.35 -9.12
C HIS A 355 -2.27 17.54 -8.83
N LEU A 356 -1.28 17.50 -9.74
CA LEU A 356 -0.04 16.77 -9.53
C LEU A 356 1.08 17.73 -9.14
N LYS A 357 1.49 17.69 -7.87
CA LYS A 357 2.32 18.72 -7.24
C LYS A 357 3.58 18.14 -6.62
N ASP A 358 4.56 19.01 -6.41
CA ASP A 358 5.78 18.70 -5.66
C ASP A 358 5.58 18.83 -4.14
N GLU A 359 6.42 18.17 -3.35
CA GLU A 359 6.48 18.31 -1.89
C GLU A 359 6.69 19.75 -1.44
N SER A 360 7.47 20.54 -2.17
CA SER A 360 7.70 21.96 -1.87
C SER A 360 6.40 22.76 -1.87
N ASP A 361 5.46 22.45 -2.77
CA ASP A 361 4.12 23.06 -2.78
C ASP A 361 3.31 22.67 -1.55
N PHE A 362 3.43 21.41 -1.10
CA PHE A 362 2.75 20.92 0.11
C PHE A 362 3.25 21.67 1.36
N VAL A 363 4.57 21.71 1.55
CA VAL A 363 5.19 22.40 2.68
C VAL A 363 4.81 23.88 2.69
N ALA A 364 4.93 24.54 1.54
CA ALA A 364 4.53 25.95 1.40
C ALA A 364 3.01 26.16 1.65
N GLY A 365 2.18 25.19 1.27
CA GLY A 365 0.74 25.19 1.55
C GLY A 365 0.42 25.13 3.05
N ILE A 366 1.14 24.27 3.79
CA ILE A 366 1.02 24.18 5.26
C ILE A 366 1.40 25.52 5.90
N GLU A 367 2.53 26.09 5.52
CA GLU A 367 3.06 27.35 6.10
C GLU A 367 2.13 28.54 5.84
N ARG A 368 1.48 28.58 4.68
CA ARG A 368 0.50 29.63 4.34
C ARG A 368 -0.91 29.37 4.89
N GLY A 369 -1.17 28.18 5.45
CA GLY A 369 -2.53 27.77 5.82
C GLY A 369 -3.48 27.67 4.60
N ALA A 370 -2.97 27.24 3.46
CA ALA A 370 -3.67 27.22 2.17
C ALA A 370 -3.48 25.88 1.43
N LEU A 371 -3.96 24.81 2.03
CA LEU A 371 -4.02 23.49 1.40
C LEU A 371 -5.40 23.23 0.78
N PRO A 372 -5.49 22.36 -0.25
CA PRO A 372 -6.76 21.82 -0.71
C PRO A 372 -7.52 21.07 0.40
N GLN A 373 -8.81 20.85 0.18
CA GLN A 373 -9.67 20.10 1.11
C GLN A 373 -9.24 18.61 1.24
N VAL A 374 -8.75 18.01 0.14
CA VAL A 374 -8.20 16.66 0.16
C VAL A 374 -6.78 16.67 -0.38
N VAL A 375 -5.86 16.18 0.45
CA VAL A 375 -4.44 16.10 0.15
C VAL A 375 -3.98 14.66 0.26
N PHE A 376 -3.29 14.19 -0.76
CA PHE A 376 -2.46 12.97 -0.68
C PHE A 376 -1.00 13.40 -0.75
N TYR A 377 -0.20 12.89 0.14
CA TYR A 377 1.24 13.18 0.18
C TYR A 377 2.06 11.90 0.20
N LYS A 378 2.99 11.79 -0.72
CA LYS A 378 3.96 10.71 -0.82
C LYS A 378 5.37 11.26 -0.65
N PRO A 379 6.10 10.92 0.44
CA PRO A 379 7.49 11.32 0.61
C PRO A 379 8.38 10.84 -0.53
N GLN A 380 9.48 11.55 -0.79
CA GLN A 380 10.50 11.05 -1.70
C GLN A 380 11.12 9.73 -1.21
N GLY A 381 11.68 8.94 -2.11
CA GLY A 381 12.14 7.59 -1.80
C GLY A 381 13.13 7.48 -0.63
N SER A 382 14.00 8.48 -0.41
CA SER A 382 14.94 8.48 0.72
C SER A 382 14.30 8.79 2.09
N LEU A 383 13.01 9.20 2.14
CA LEU A 383 12.30 9.67 3.33
C LEU A 383 10.94 8.98 3.53
N ASN A 384 10.76 7.78 3.00
CA ASN A 384 9.48 7.06 3.02
C ASN A 384 9.53 5.72 3.78
N GLU A 385 10.65 5.36 4.39
CA GLU A 385 10.91 4.13 5.17
C GLU A 385 11.12 2.84 4.36
N HIS A 386 11.09 2.88 3.02
CA HIS A 386 11.23 1.70 2.17
C HIS A 386 12.59 1.00 2.34
N PRO A 387 12.65 -0.30 2.67
CA PRO A 387 13.89 -1.06 2.70
C PRO A 387 14.65 -0.97 1.37
N GLY A 388 15.97 -0.98 1.42
CA GLY A 388 16.82 -0.95 0.23
C GLY A 388 17.23 0.44 -0.24
N TYR A 389 16.45 1.51 0.04
CA TYR A 389 16.86 2.87 -0.31
C TYR A 389 16.55 3.93 0.75
N ALA A 390 15.69 3.65 1.72
CA ALA A 390 15.47 4.46 2.91
C ALA A 390 15.77 3.67 4.19
N ASP A 391 16.04 4.36 5.26
CA ASP A 391 16.02 3.82 6.62
C ASP A 391 14.73 4.23 7.34
N VAL A 392 14.38 3.52 8.40
CA VAL A 392 13.14 3.76 9.14
C VAL A 392 13.18 5.11 9.84
N GLN A 393 14.30 5.42 10.51
CA GLN A 393 14.42 6.62 11.34
C GLN A 393 14.24 7.90 10.53
N SER A 394 14.93 8.03 9.39
CA SER A 394 14.85 9.24 8.56
C SER A 394 13.45 9.47 7.99
N GLY A 395 12.74 8.41 7.61
CA GLY A 395 11.38 8.49 7.09
C GLY A 395 10.37 8.84 8.19
N ASP A 396 10.46 8.19 9.34
CA ASP A 396 9.62 8.45 10.51
C ASP A 396 9.76 9.91 11.01
N GLU A 397 11.01 10.38 11.18
CA GLU A 397 11.30 11.76 11.56
C GLU A 397 10.74 12.78 10.55
N HIS A 398 10.85 12.49 9.25
CA HIS A 398 10.33 13.35 8.20
C HIS A 398 8.80 13.49 8.32
N ILE A 399 8.08 12.36 8.42
CA ILE A 399 6.62 12.34 8.53
C ILE A 399 6.16 13.01 9.82
N ALA A 400 6.81 12.71 10.95
CA ALA A 400 6.49 13.30 12.25
C ALA A 400 6.67 14.83 12.25
N ASN A 401 7.72 15.32 11.59
CA ASN A 401 7.97 16.75 11.45
C ASN A 401 6.90 17.45 10.59
N LEU A 402 6.42 16.82 9.53
CA LEU A 402 5.29 17.34 8.74
C LEU A 402 4.01 17.42 9.56
N ILE A 403 3.70 16.39 10.35
CA ILE A 403 2.54 16.41 11.26
C ILE A 403 2.66 17.56 12.27
N ALA A 404 3.84 17.75 12.84
CA ALA A 404 4.08 18.87 13.77
C ALA A 404 3.84 20.23 13.11
N LYS A 405 4.28 20.41 11.85
CA LYS A 405 3.99 21.63 11.07
C LYS A 405 2.50 21.81 10.81
N ILE A 406 1.78 20.73 10.42
CA ILE A 406 0.32 20.77 10.22
C ILE A 406 -0.37 21.14 11.52
N LYS A 407 0.02 20.54 12.66
CA LYS A 407 -0.54 20.84 13.99
C LYS A 407 -0.30 22.29 14.41
N ALA A 408 0.81 22.88 14.00
CA ALA A 408 1.13 24.29 14.28
C ALA A 408 0.47 25.30 13.31
N SER A 409 -0.12 24.82 12.20
CA SER A 409 -0.71 25.68 11.17
C SER A 409 -2.16 26.09 11.53
N PRO A 410 -2.67 27.16 10.92
CA PRO A 410 -4.08 27.57 11.08
C PRO A 410 -5.10 26.50 10.65
N LEU A 411 -4.69 25.53 9.80
CA LEU A 411 -5.55 24.46 9.29
C LEU A 411 -5.90 23.41 10.35
N TRP A 412 -5.09 23.31 11.41
CA TRP A 412 -5.20 22.22 12.40
C TRP A 412 -6.61 22.05 12.97
N ALA A 413 -7.28 23.16 13.29
CA ALA A 413 -8.59 23.13 13.94
C ALA A 413 -9.67 22.36 13.17
N SER A 414 -9.49 22.18 11.84
CA SER A 414 -10.45 21.45 10.99
C SER A 414 -9.76 20.36 10.14
N THR A 415 -8.60 19.85 10.58
CA THR A 415 -7.83 18.85 9.80
C THR A 415 -7.89 17.47 10.42
N ALA A 416 -8.04 16.45 9.56
CA ALA A 416 -7.74 15.05 9.87
C ALA A 416 -6.54 14.60 9.04
N VAL A 417 -5.48 14.16 9.73
CA VAL A 417 -4.30 13.53 9.11
C VAL A 417 -4.42 12.01 9.28
N ILE A 418 -4.33 11.29 8.19
CA ILE A 418 -4.28 9.82 8.15
C ILE A 418 -2.89 9.44 7.66
N VAL A 419 -2.10 8.80 8.51
CA VAL A 419 -0.79 8.25 8.12
C VAL A 419 -0.95 6.75 7.94
N THR A 420 -0.61 6.23 6.78
CA THR A 420 -0.64 4.79 6.53
C THR A 420 0.49 4.38 5.60
N TYR A 421 0.72 3.09 5.51
CA TYR A 421 1.69 2.49 4.60
C TYR A 421 0.97 1.96 3.36
N ASP A 422 1.68 1.87 2.25
CA ASP A 422 1.10 1.37 1.01
C ASP A 422 0.91 -0.14 1.04
N GLU A 423 1.91 -0.88 1.56
CA GLU A 423 1.89 -2.33 1.67
C GLU A 423 2.92 -2.83 2.70
N ASN A 424 2.99 -4.15 2.88
CA ASN A 424 3.79 -4.77 3.94
C ASN A 424 5.29 -4.92 3.66
N GLY A 425 5.78 -4.56 2.47
CA GLY A 425 7.21 -4.69 2.10
C GLY A 425 7.75 -6.14 2.10
N GLY A 426 6.88 -7.13 1.98
CA GLY A 426 7.27 -8.53 2.11
C GLY A 426 7.47 -8.99 3.56
N PHE A 427 7.32 -8.13 4.56
CA PHE A 427 7.39 -8.49 5.98
C PHE A 427 6.13 -9.23 6.43
N TRP A 428 6.34 -10.20 7.29
CA TRP A 428 5.30 -11.00 7.92
C TRP A 428 4.44 -10.17 8.90
N ASP A 429 3.20 -10.62 9.06
CA ASP A 429 2.28 -10.19 10.09
C ASP A 429 1.49 -11.40 10.60
N HIS A 430 1.22 -11.47 11.91
CA HIS A 430 0.53 -12.63 12.48
C HIS A 430 -0.97 -12.65 12.21
N VAL A 431 -1.57 -11.49 11.87
CA VAL A 431 -3.01 -11.40 11.67
C VAL A 431 -3.36 -11.75 10.23
N ALA A 432 -4.24 -12.74 10.07
CA ALA A 432 -4.77 -13.11 8.78
C ALA A 432 -5.57 -11.96 8.15
N PRO A 433 -5.32 -11.60 6.87
CA PRO A 433 -6.17 -10.64 6.21
C PRO A 433 -7.61 -11.17 6.08
N PRO A 434 -8.61 -10.29 6.15
CA PRO A 434 -10.00 -10.70 5.96
C PRO A 434 -10.22 -11.21 4.52
N LYS A 435 -11.19 -12.10 4.34
CA LYS A 435 -11.60 -12.53 3.01
C LYS A 435 -12.14 -11.35 2.22
N GLY A 436 -11.60 -11.14 1.04
CA GLY A 436 -11.98 -10.05 0.15
C GLY A 436 -12.31 -10.52 -1.25
N ASP A 437 -11.73 -9.85 -2.24
CA ASP A 437 -11.89 -10.14 -3.65
C ASP A 437 -10.59 -10.70 -4.26
N ARG A 438 -10.55 -10.83 -5.59
CA ARG A 438 -9.36 -11.29 -6.33
C ARG A 438 -8.09 -10.47 -6.04
N TRP A 439 -8.25 -9.21 -5.64
CA TRP A 439 -7.16 -8.25 -5.55
C TRP A 439 -6.61 -8.08 -4.14
N GLY A 440 -7.39 -8.41 -3.12
CA GLY A 440 -7.07 -8.21 -1.72
C GLY A 440 -8.29 -8.35 -0.80
N PRO A 441 -8.22 -7.82 0.44
CA PRO A 441 -7.08 -7.11 1.00
C PRO A 441 -5.88 -8.00 1.26
N GLY A 442 -4.69 -7.39 1.31
CA GLY A 442 -3.46 -8.09 1.65
C GLY A 442 -3.09 -7.98 3.12
N THR A 443 -1.80 -8.10 3.42
CA THR A 443 -1.24 -8.11 4.78
C THR A 443 -1.57 -6.84 5.57
N ARG A 444 -1.63 -6.94 6.89
CA ARG A 444 -1.89 -5.81 7.79
C ARG A 444 -0.74 -4.80 7.78
N ILE A 445 -1.09 -3.50 7.79
CA ILE A 445 -0.18 -2.36 7.77
C ILE A 445 -0.51 -1.35 8.88
N PRO A 446 0.44 -0.56 9.39
CA PRO A 446 0.18 0.45 10.39
C PRO A 446 -0.67 1.60 9.83
N THR A 447 -1.62 2.11 10.62
CA THR A 447 -2.38 3.30 10.25
C THR A 447 -2.70 4.13 11.48
N MET A 448 -2.50 5.45 11.38
CA MET A 448 -2.76 6.40 12.46
C MET A 448 -3.74 7.48 12.00
N ILE A 449 -4.64 7.85 12.89
CA ILE A 449 -5.58 8.94 12.68
C ILE A 449 -5.28 10.04 13.70
N ILE A 450 -4.82 11.20 13.21
CA ILE A 450 -4.30 12.33 13.99
C ILE A 450 -5.14 13.57 13.66
N SER A 451 -5.92 14.05 14.63
CA SER A 451 -6.87 15.15 14.44
C SER A 451 -7.23 15.76 15.79
N PRO A 452 -7.67 17.03 15.87
CA PRO A 452 -8.34 17.54 17.07
C PRO A 452 -9.54 16.70 17.50
N TYR A 453 -10.16 16.00 16.55
CA TYR A 453 -11.35 15.17 16.75
C TYR A 453 -11.07 13.68 16.83
N ALA A 454 -9.83 13.24 16.67
CA ALA A 454 -9.47 11.84 16.86
C ALA A 454 -9.54 11.45 18.34
N LYS A 455 -9.98 10.24 18.64
CA LYS A 455 -9.91 9.69 19.99
C LYS A 455 -8.47 9.71 20.49
N ARG A 456 -8.28 10.07 21.75
CA ARG A 456 -6.96 10.17 22.36
C ARG A 456 -6.57 8.86 23.03
N HIS A 457 -5.28 8.52 22.97
CA HIS A 457 -4.72 7.31 23.59
C HIS A 457 -5.54 6.07 23.25
N HIS A 458 -5.94 5.93 21.97
CA HIS A 458 -6.92 4.94 21.54
C HIS A 458 -6.32 3.97 20.52
N ILE A 459 -6.56 2.68 20.75
CA ILE A 459 -6.31 1.63 19.75
C ILE A 459 -7.66 1.25 19.15
N ASP A 460 -7.78 1.43 17.85
CA ASP A 460 -8.99 1.09 17.12
C ASP A 460 -8.83 -0.29 16.47
N HIS A 461 -9.61 -1.26 16.97
CA HIS A 461 -9.61 -2.65 16.48
C HIS A 461 -10.60 -2.88 15.34
N THR A 462 -11.26 -1.83 14.85
CA THR A 462 -12.19 -1.94 13.71
C THR A 462 -11.45 -2.41 12.47
N GLN A 463 -12.05 -3.34 11.73
CA GLN A 463 -11.46 -3.83 10.48
C GLN A 463 -11.53 -2.77 9.39
N TYR A 464 -10.38 -2.38 8.89
CA TYR A 464 -10.19 -1.42 7.82
C TYR A 464 -9.30 -1.99 6.70
N ASP A 465 -9.36 -1.36 5.53
CA ASP A 465 -8.33 -1.48 4.51
C ASP A 465 -8.08 -0.14 3.82
N THR A 466 -7.18 -0.07 2.85
CA THR A 466 -6.89 1.16 2.11
C THR A 466 -8.15 1.82 1.53
N THR A 467 -9.18 1.03 1.16
CA THR A 467 -10.45 1.59 0.66
C THR A 467 -11.29 2.28 1.75
N SER A 468 -10.97 2.06 3.02
CA SER A 468 -11.59 2.77 4.16
C SER A 468 -11.29 4.27 4.11
N ILE A 469 -10.11 4.66 3.62
CA ILE A 469 -9.74 6.06 3.41
C ILE A 469 -10.63 6.68 2.33
N LEU A 470 -10.86 5.96 1.23
CA LEU A 470 -11.76 6.40 0.16
C LEU A 470 -13.20 6.52 0.66
N LYS A 471 -13.66 5.59 1.52
CA LYS A 471 -14.98 5.68 2.18
C LYS A 471 -15.08 6.92 3.06
N PHE A 472 -14.05 7.19 3.87
CA PHE A 472 -14.03 8.37 4.74
C PHE A 472 -14.15 9.66 3.95
N ILE A 473 -13.34 9.82 2.89
CA ILE A 473 -13.37 10.99 1.99
C ILE A 473 -14.73 11.09 1.30
N THR A 474 -15.22 9.97 0.75
CA THR A 474 -16.54 9.90 0.09
C THR A 474 -17.66 10.34 1.03
N ARG A 475 -17.66 9.83 2.28
CA ARG A 475 -18.68 10.17 3.28
C ARG A 475 -18.57 11.63 3.72
N ARG A 476 -17.33 12.13 3.93
CA ARG A 476 -17.12 13.51 4.38
C ARG A 476 -17.58 14.54 3.35
N PHE A 477 -17.30 14.30 2.08
CA PHE A 477 -17.59 15.25 1.00
C PHE A 477 -18.81 14.88 0.17
N ASP A 478 -19.58 13.89 0.57
CA ASP A 478 -20.80 13.42 -0.12
C ASP A 478 -20.52 13.12 -1.59
N LEU A 479 -19.49 12.32 -1.87
CA LEU A 479 -19.06 11.95 -3.22
C LEU A 479 -19.81 10.71 -3.72
N ALA A 480 -19.80 10.51 -5.04
CA ALA A 480 -20.17 9.22 -5.63
C ALA A 480 -19.14 8.15 -5.20
N PRO A 481 -19.56 6.98 -4.70
CA PRO A 481 -18.64 5.92 -4.28
C PRO A 481 -17.95 5.29 -5.50
N LEU A 482 -16.67 4.93 -5.32
CA LEU A 482 -15.93 4.15 -6.32
C LEU A 482 -16.36 2.68 -6.27
N PRO A 483 -16.53 2.01 -7.44
CA PRO A 483 -17.09 0.65 -7.49
C PRO A 483 -16.31 -0.42 -6.72
N GLY A 484 -14.99 -0.29 -6.62
CA GLY A 484 -14.13 -1.27 -5.96
C GLY A 484 -13.94 -1.07 -4.45
N VAL A 485 -14.58 -0.05 -3.87
CA VAL A 485 -14.53 0.19 -2.42
C VAL A 485 -15.28 -0.92 -1.70
N ARG A 486 -14.58 -1.67 -0.83
CA ARG A 486 -15.11 -2.87 -0.18
C ARG A 486 -16.17 -2.54 0.86
N ALA A 487 -17.36 -3.13 0.73
CA ALA A 487 -18.47 -2.91 1.65
C ALA A 487 -18.12 -3.34 3.11
N SER A 488 -17.32 -4.41 3.26
CA SER A 488 -16.93 -4.99 4.55
C SER A 488 -15.92 -4.14 5.34
N ALA A 489 -15.17 -3.25 4.69
CA ALA A 489 -14.23 -2.38 5.39
C ALA A 489 -14.96 -1.22 6.09
N GLY A 490 -14.52 -0.86 7.29
CA GLY A 490 -15.00 0.33 8.02
C GLY A 490 -14.71 1.63 7.26
N ASP A 491 -15.22 2.75 7.74
CA ASP A 491 -15.09 4.07 7.11
C ASP A 491 -14.29 5.07 7.96
N LEU A 492 -13.45 4.59 8.85
CA LEU A 492 -12.61 5.33 9.80
C LEU A 492 -13.37 6.21 10.83
N THR A 493 -14.69 6.33 10.75
CA THR A 493 -15.43 7.22 11.68
C THR A 493 -15.38 6.75 13.12
N ALA A 494 -15.12 5.44 13.38
CA ALA A 494 -14.94 4.90 14.72
C ALA A 494 -13.69 5.48 15.45
N ALA A 495 -12.70 5.98 14.71
CA ALA A 495 -11.49 6.61 15.25
C ALA A 495 -11.73 8.03 15.78
N PHE A 496 -12.91 8.63 15.56
CA PHE A 496 -13.20 10.01 15.92
C PHE A 496 -14.19 10.10 17.10
N ASP A 497 -14.06 11.19 17.85
CA ASP A 497 -15.00 11.65 18.87
C ASP A 497 -15.25 13.15 18.63
N PHE A 498 -16.41 13.47 18.11
CA PHE A 498 -16.82 14.86 17.82
C PHE A 498 -17.50 15.55 19.02
N ALA A 499 -17.62 14.89 20.15
CA ALA A 499 -18.16 15.49 21.38
C ALA A 499 -17.07 16.23 22.20
N GLN A 500 -15.81 16.06 21.82
CA GLN A 500 -14.66 16.74 22.45
C GLN A 500 -14.62 18.23 22.14
#